data_c27795398047af0023b556ee9dcc0162
#
_entry.id   c27795398047af0023b556ee9dcc0162
#
_cell.length_a   1.000
_cell.length_b   1.000
_cell.length_c   1.000
_cell.angle_alpha   90.00
_cell.angle_beta   90.00
_cell.angle_gamma   90.00
#
_symmetry.space_group_name_H-M   'P 1'
#
loop_
_entity.id
_entity.type
_entity.pdbx_description
1 polymer ?
#
loop_
_entity_poly.entity_id
_entity_poly.type
_entity_poly.pdbx_seq_one_letter_code
_entity_poly.pdbx_strand_id
1 'polypeptide(L)'
;PRSTLFPYTTLFRSVIILGADGKYSGTRKIESYDITGKYSFYSLPGTKALSGFVTIESDRSDGTQFVRKYRFTDCKIEAGRVSHISIDYLHPENQDGSLYVRKEDFFRFRADTMFLASEPREVFYDSRRRSFYANAPLQVSISDEHQLLVKFFSPVGIQDVKIMCRFNKFSMEFFELAHFEQIYPFMEASFPLPVVDSERTFTTSSGRKIVVPAQPGLSNDDVTLVIRTEDPFMKKIEQIDSRWFIRFSSYSADNGHAYWRHMNPLLCRHGVALAVNMAFMFSSEEFNMEMNKYEGLLKDNGGNPINLDALRQRIRNHGGLVLGCVAGVGGLGGGNTYGLANYCYTGVYFDATPPDAHPHNYPRQAMFHEYGHCLGYSHSSTMTYGDQWTVLCATVFVDMGKNGKLPVCSKEIIAQLPM
;
A
#
# COMPACT_ATOMS: atom_id res chain seq x y z
N PRO A 1 17.04 -30.90 -7.28
CA PRO A 1 16.42 -29.61 -7.05
C PRO A 1 16.67 -29.23 -5.60
N ARG A 2 17.57 -28.30 -5.39
CA ARG A 2 17.89 -27.80 -4.05
C ARG A 2 16.76 -26.86 -3.68
N SER A 3 15.98 -27.22 -2.67
CA SER A 3 15.11 -26.30 -1.97
C SER A 3 15.97 -25.19 -1.38
N THR A 4 15.77 -23.96 -1.82
CA THR A 4 16.33 -22.79 -1.18
C THR A 4 15.72 -22.70 0.21
N LEU A 5 16.49 -23.09 1.20
CA LEU A 5 16.18 -22.88 2.61
C LEU A 5 16.04 -21.40 2.87
N PHE A 6 14.90 -21.02 3.41
CA PHE A 6 14.64 -19.67 3.87
C PHE A 6 15.72 -19.27 4.91
N PRO A 7 16.25 -18.03 4.85
CA PRO A 7 17.36 -17.61 5.71
C PRO A 7 16.98 -17.36 7.18
N TYR A 8 15.78 -17.74 7.62
CA TYR A 8 15.33 -17.52 8.98
C TYR A 8 14.84 -18.81 9.60
N THR A 9 15.77 -19.57 10.19
CA THR A 9 15.45 -20.67 11.10
C THR A 9 14.95 -20.09 12.42
N THR A 10 13.63 -20.12 12.61
CA THR A 10 13.02 -19.79 13.90
C THR A 10 13.27 -20.93 14.87
N LEU A 11 14.06 -20.70 15.89
CA LEU A 11 14.43 -21.67 16.93
C LEU A 11 13.34 -21.70 18.02
N PHE A 12 12.55 -22.76 18.08
CA PHE A 12 11.64 -22.99 19.22
C PHE A 12 12.41 -23.47 20.44
N ARG A 13 12.35 -22.72 21.55
CA ARG A 13 13.19 -23.02 22.71
C ARG A 13 12.47 -23.71 23.86
N SER A 14 11.17 -23.49 24.04
CA SER A 14 10.49 -24.09 25.19
C SER A 14 9.00 -24.25 25.02
N VAL A 15 8.43 -25.20 25.72
CA VAL A 15 7.00 -25.45 25.85
C VAL A 15 6.62 -25.45 27.31
N ILE A 16 5.53 -24.78 27.64
CA ILE A 16 4.94 -24.80 28.98
C ILE A 16 4.10 -26.05 29.10
N ILE A 17 4.36 -26.87 30.11
CA ILE A 17 3.59 -28.05 30.41
C ILE A 17 2.59 -27.68 31.50
N LEU A 18 1.29 -27.96 31.27
CA LEU A 18 0.24 -27.74 32.22
C LEU A 18 -0.19 -29.07 32.86
N GLY A 19 -0.43 -29.06 34.15
CA GLY A 19 -1.03 -30.18 34.86
C GLY A 19 -2.51 -30.38 34.48
N ALA A 20 -3.10 -31.50 34.94
CA ALA A 20 -4.50 -31.82 34.66
C ALA A 20 -5.51 -30.79 35.23
N ASP A 21 -5.07 -29.94 36.13
CA ASP A 21 -5.85 -28.84 36.72
C ASP A 21 -5.67 -27.51 35.94
N GLY A 22 -4.95 -27.53 34.81
CA GLY A 22 -4.65 -26.36 34.01
C GLY A 22 -3.54 -25.44 34.56
N LYS A 23 -2.90 -25.83 35.68
CA LYS A 23 -1.81 -25.04 36.26
C LYS A 23 -0.48 -25.41 35.66
N TYR A 24 0.45 -24.48 35.74
CA TYR A 24 1.82 -24.68 35.28
C TYR A 24 2.47 -25.86 36.00
N SER A 25 2.93 -26.85 35.26
CA SER A 25 3.60 -28.05 35.78
C SER A 25 5.09 -28.14 35.32
N GLY A 26 5.49 -27.35 34.35
CA GLY A 26 6.90 -27.31 33.91
C GLY A 26 7.10 -26.67 32.56
N THR A 27 8.37 -26.44 32.22
CA THR A 27 8.79 -25.96 30.91
C THR A 27 9.73 -26.99 30.30
N ARG A 28 9.50 -27.35 29.05
CA ARG A 28 10.40 -28.24 28.31
C ARG A 28 11.01 -27.48 27.13
N LYS A 29 12.32 -27.53 27.02
CA LYS A 29 13.04 -26.99 25.87
C LYS A 29 12.85 -27.92 24.66
N ILE A 30 12.55 -27.35 23.51
CA ILE A 30 12.43 -28.07 22.23
C ILE A 30 13.66 -27.69 21.40
N GLU A 31 14.40 -28.68 20.94
CA GLU A 31 15.62 -28.50 20.15
C GLU A 31 15.40 -28.75 18.64
N SER A 32 14.17 -28.95 18.20
CA SER A 32 13.84 -29.26 16.81
C SER A 32 13.37 -28.04 16.05
N TYR A 33 13.75 -27.95 14.75
CA TYR A 33 13.64 -26.78 13.88
C TYR A 33 12.62 -26.94 12.75
N ASP A 34 11.79 -27.95 12.80
CA ASP A 34 10.79 -28.16 11.77
C ASP A 34 9.50 -27.45 12.15
N ILE A 35 9.17 -26.36 11.46
CA ILE A 35 7.91 -25.62 11.65
C ILE A 35 6.68 -26.44 11.20
N THR A 36 6.89 -27.51 10.45
CA THR A 36 5.83 -28.47 10.06
C THR A 36 5.79 -29.68 10.98
N GLY A 37 6.71 -29.76 11.96
CA GLY A 37 6.84 -30.87 12.87
C GLY A 37 5.66 -31.05 13.80
N LYS A 38 5.33 -32.31 14.09
CA LYS A 38 4.38 -32.68 15.15
C LYS A 38 5.15 -32.70 16.46
N TYR A 39 4.74 -31.84 17.39
CA TYR A 39 5.29 -31.81 18.73
C TYR A 39 4.38 -32.61 19.67
N SER A 40 4.95 -33.50 20.46
CA SER A 40 4.22 -34.31 21.42
C SER A 40 4.49 -33.84 22.82
N PHE A 41 3.43 -33.54 23.56
CA PHE A 41 3.50 -33.19 24.96
C PHE A 41 2.89 -34.30 25.77
N TYR A 42 3.43 -34.53 26.94
CA TYR A 42 2.89 -35.47 27.91
C TYR A 42 2.26 -34.67 29.04
N SER A 43 0.96 -34.91 29.28
CA SER A 43 0.26 -34.36 30.44
C SER A 43 -0.44 -35.46 31.18
N LEU A 44 -0.75 -35.22 32.45
CA LEU A 44 -1.57 -36.11 33.23
C LEU A 44 -3.01 -36.06 32.70
N PRO A 45 -3.68 -37.22 32.56
CA PRO A 45 -5.06 -37.25 32.12
C PRO A 45 -5.97 -36.51 33.14
N GLY A 46 -6.92 -35.75 32.62
CA GLY A 46 -7.86 -34.98 33.42
C GLY A 46 -9.28 -35.10 32.90
N THR A 47 -10.26 -34.92 33.78
CA THR A 47 -11.69 -34.97 33.44
C THR A 47 -12.23 -33.67 32.84
N LYS A 48 -11.46 -32.58 32.90
CA LYS A 48 -11.87 -31.26 32.40
C LYS A 48 -11.14 -30.96 31.12
N ALA A 49 -11.83 -30.34 30.19
CA ALA A 49 -11.20 -29.75 29.00
C ALA A 49 -10.20 -28.65 29.43
N LEU A 50 -9.00 -28.69 28.86
CA LEU A 50 -7.98 -27.71 29.12
C LEU A 50 -8.10 -26.55 28.12
N SER A 51 -7.95 -25.35 28.65
CA SER A 51 -7.79 -24.14 27.85
C SER A 51 -6.56 -23.39 28.35
N GLY A 52 -5.81 -22.81 27.46
CA GLY A 52 -4.58 -22.14 27.86
C GLY A 52 -3.87 -21.49 26.67
N PHE A 53 -2.57 -21.28 26.85
CA PHE A 53 -1.72 -20.67 25.81
C PHE A 53 -0.54 -21.55 25.50
N VAL A 54 -0.21 -21.63 24.21
CA VAL A 54 1.10 -22.09 23.76
C VAL A 54 1.94 -20.84 23.50
N THR A 55 3.08 -20.73 24.16
CA THR A 55 4.03 -19.64 23.93
C THR A 55 5.16 -20.16 23.06
N ILE A 56 5.40 -19.50 21.94
CA ILE A 56 6.51 -19.77 21.04
C ILE A 56 7.53 -18.67 21.24
N GLU A 57 8.74 -19.04 21.66
CA GLU A 57 9.86 -18.14 21.82
C GLU A 57 10.95 -18.53 20.80
N SER A 58 11.48 -17.55 20.10
CA SER A 58 12.60 -17.77 19.20
C SER A 58 13.57 -16.59 19.22
N ASP A 59 14.85 -16.86 18.96
CA ASP A 59 15.83 -15.81 18.73
C ASP A 59 15.85 -15.45 17.25
N ARG A 60 15.99 -14.17 16.98
CA ARG A 60 16.24 -13.65 15.65
C ARG A 60 17.73 -13.62 15.34
N SER A 61 18.06 -13.56 14.05
CA SER A 61 19.43 -13.39 13.59
C SER A 61 20.09 -12.08 14.05
N ASP A 62 19.27 -11.08 14.42
CA ASP A 62 19.71 -9.79 14.98
C ASP A 62 19.89 -9.82 16.51
N GLY A 63 19.73 -10.98 17.15
CA GLY A 63 19.86 -11.17 18.59
C GLY A 63 18.63 -10.76 19.40
N THR A 64 17.55 -10.30 18.76
CA THR A 64 16.31 -9.99 19.46
C THR A 64 15.48 -11.25 19.72
N GLN A 65 14.77 -11.28 20.83
CA GLN A 65 13.85 -12.36 21.15
C GLN A 65 12.47 -12.10 20.58
N PHE A 66 11.85 -13.17 20.16
CA PHE A 66 10.51 -13.19 19.62
C PHE A 66 9.65 -14.11 20.49
N VAL A 67 8.54 -13.60 20.98
CA VAL A 67 7.60 -14.35 21.81
C VAL A 67 6.20 -14.20 21.23
N ARG A 68 5.55 -15.32 20.90
CA ARG A 68 4.14 -15.36 20.52
C ARG A 68 3.34 -16.27 21.42
N LYS A 69 2.16 -15.81 21.81
CA LYS A 69 1.17 -16.61 22.56
C LYS A 69 0.03 -16.99 21.64
N TYR A 70 -0.35 -18.25 21.70
CA TYR A 70 -1.47 -18.81 20.96
C TYR A 70 -2.43 -19.45 21.95
N ARG A 71 -3.68 -19.07 21.89
CA ARG A 71 -4.70 -19.66 22.73
C ARG A 71 -5.16 -21.01 22.16
N PHE A 72 -5.44 -21.96 23.05
CA PHE A 72 -6.20 -23.14 22.72
C PHE A 72 -7.33 -23.30 23.73
N THR A 73 -8.46 -23.87 23.29
CA THR A 73 -9.63 -24.09 24.11
C THR A 73 -10.09 -25.53 23.94
N ASP A 74 -10.79 -26.03 24.96
CA ASP A 74 -11.51 -27.31 24.92
C ASP A 74 -10.69 -28.56 24.55
N CYS A 75 -9.40 -28.55 24.83
CA CYS A 75 -8.55 -29.72 24.63
C CYS A 75 -8.81 -30.76 25.70
N LYS A 76 -9.40 -31.90 25.33
CA LYS A 76 -9.59 -33.05 26.22
C LYS A 76 -8.37 -33.94 26.18
N ILE A 77 -7.78 -34.22 27.35
CA ILE A 77 -6.68 -35.17 27.51
C ILE A 77 -7.20 -36.44 28.15
N GLU A 78 -7.22 -37.51 27.39
CA GLU A 78 -7.69 -38.82 27.83
C GLU A 78 -6.50 -39.77 28.03
N ALA A 79 -6.59 -40.61 29.04
CA ALA A 79 -5.56 -41.62 29.34
C ALA A 79 -5.37 -42.56 28.11
N GLY A 80 -4.13 -42.76 27.71
CA GLY A 80 -3.79 -43.65 26.61
C GLY A 80 -4.17 -43.15 25.22
N ARG A 81 -4.60 -41.89 25.07
CA ARG A 81 -4.90 -41.26 23.78
C ARG A 81 -3.99 -40.06 23.50
N VAL A 82 -3.82 -39.77 22.23
CA VAL A 82 -3.15 -38.56 21.73
C VAL A 82 -4.21 -37.50 21.50
N SER A 83 -4.12 -36.38 22.21
CA SER A 83 -4.96 -35.22 21.99
C SER A 83 -4.23 -34.22 21.07
N HIS A 84 -4.92 -33.71 20.08
CA HIS A 84 -4.39 -32.71 19.17
C HIS A 84 -4.81 -31.30 19.61
N ILE A 85 -3.86 -30.43 19.79
CA ILE A 85 -4.09 -29.00 19.97
C ILE A 85 -3.83 -28.34 18.62
N SER A 86 -4.88 -27.82 18.00
CA SER A 86 -4.73 -26.97 16.83
C SER A 86 -4.44 -25.55 17.29
N ILE A 87 -3.36 -25.00 16.80
CA ILE A 87 -2.98 -23.60 17.02
C ILE A 87 -3.12 -22.89 15.68
N ASP A 88 -3.92 -21.85 15.67
CA ASP A 88 -3.89 -20.92 14.52
C ASP A 88 -2.62 -20.09 14.60
N TYR A 89 -1.60 -20.55 13.92
CA TYR A 89 -0.29 -19.91 13.92
C TYR A 89 -0.30 -18.54 13.25
N LEU A 90 -1.29 -18.26 12.41
CA LEU A 90 -1.43 -16.99 11.71
C LEU A 90 -2.05 -15.90 12.61
N HIS A 91 -2.77 -16.31 13.65
CA HIS A 91 -3.44 -15.38 14.56
C HIS A 91 -2.94 -15.56 15.99
N PRO A 92 -1.73 -15.08 16.31
CA PRO A 92 -1.29 -15.01 17.70
C PRO A 92 -2.28 -14.11 18.47
N GLU A 93 -2.68 -14.53 19.66
CA GLU A 93 -3.52 -13.68 20.50
C GLU A 93 -2.75 -12.45 20.93
N ASN A 94 -3.17 -11.29 20.42
CA ASN A 94 -2.86 -10.03 21.03
C ASN A 94 -3.71 -9.87 22.30
N GLN A 95 -3.18 -9.19 23.30
CA GLN A 95 -3.88 -8.99 24.58
C GLN A 95 -5.20 -8.24 24.40
N ASP A 96 -5.40 -7.56 23.28
CA ASP A 96 -6.55 -6.70 22.98
C ASP A 96 -7.40 -7.14 21.79
N GLY A 97 -7.19 -8.35 21.23
CA GLY A 97 -8.01 -8.89 20.14
C GLY A 97 -7.68 -8.34 18.75
N SER A 98 -6.73 -7.41 18.62
CA SER A 98 -6.31 -6.86 17.32
C SER A 98 -5.41 -7.85 16.55
N LEU A 99 -5.39 -7.71 15.22
CA LEU A 99 -4.46 -8.41 14.35
C LEU A 99 -3.10 -7.70 14.39
N TYR A 100 -2.03 -8.42 14.71
CA TYR A 100 -0.67 -7.88 14.65
C TYR A 100 0.13 -8.60 13.57
N VAL A 101 0.54 -7.85 12.52
CA VAL A 101 1.30 -8.38 11.37
C VAL A 101 2.73 -7.88 11.45
N ARG A 102 3.63 -8.81 11.68
CA ARG A 102 5.07 -8.51 11.72
C ARG A 102 5.67 -8.50 10.32
N LYS A 103 6.80 -7.86 10.21
CA LYS A 103 7.58 -7.83 8.97
C LYS A 103 7.86 -9.24 8.43
N GLU A 104 8.16 -10.20 9.30
CA GLU A 104 8.45 -11.58 8.91
C GLU A 104 7.20 -12.37 8.49
N ASP A 105 6.03 -11.92 8.89
CA ASP A 105 4.76 -12.59 8.58
C ASP A 105 4.27 -12.31 7.17
N PHE A 106 4.80 -11.28 6.52
CA PHE A 106 4.40 -10.88 5.18
C PHE A 106 4.35 -12.05 4.19
N PHE A 107 5.39 -12.88 4.16
CA PHE A 107 5.44 -14.03 3.24
C PHE A 107 4.42 -15.15 3.57
N ARG A 108 3.88 -15.17 4.77
CA ARG A 108 2.89 -16.16 5.19
C ARG A 108 1.48 -15.83 4.72
N PHE A 109 1.17 -14.55 4.62
CA PHE A 109 -0.13 -14.07 4.17
C PHE A 109 -0.27 -14.05 2.65
N ARG A 110 0.67 -14.65 1.89
CA ARG A 110 0.68 -14.62 0.42
C ARG A 110 0.35 -13.22 -0.09
N ALA A 111 1.08 -12.24 0.40
CA ALA A 111 0.90 -10.88 -0.04
C ALA A 111 1.26 -10.79 -1.51
N ASP A 112 0.26 -10.74 -2.36
CA ASP A 112 0.45 -10.57 -3.79
C ASP A 112 0.88 -9.13 -4.03
N THR A 113 2.06 -8.98 -4.60
CA THR A 113 2.53 -7.69 -5.04
C THR A 113 1.80 -7.33 -6.33
N MET A 114 1.25 -6.13 -6.42
CA MET A 114 0.57 -5.65 -7.62
C MET A 114 1.54 -5.38 -8.77
N PHE A 115 1.02 -5.42 -9.99
CA PHE A 115 1.76 -5.19 -11.22
C PHE A 115 2.92 -6.17 -11.40
N LEU A 116 2.59 -7.46 -11.30
CA LEU A 116 3.51 -8.56 -11.59
C LEU A 116 3.46 -8.92 -13.08
N ALA A 117 4.58 -9.42 -13.61
CA ALA A 117 4.62 -9.95 -14.99
C ALA A 117 3.69 -11.14 -15.20
N SER A 118 3.34 -11.86 -14.13
CA SER A 118 2.41 -12.99 -14.15
C SER A 118 0.93 -12.57 -14.10
N GLU A 119 0.61 -11.32 -13.79
CA GLU A 119 -0.78 -10.85 -13.76
C GLU A 119 -1.33 -10.75 -15.20
N PRO A 120 -2.58 -11.21 -15.44
CA PRO A 120 -3.28 -10.93 -16.67
C PRO A 120 -3.37 -9.42 -16.92
N ARG A 121 -3.11 -8.99 -18.15
CA ARG A 121 -3.08 -7.58 -18.52
C ARG A 121 -4.39 -6.84 -18.21
N GLU A 122 -5.50 -7.52 -18.32
CA GLU A 122 -6.85 -7.01 -18.04
C GLU A 122 -7.01 -6.54 -16.60
N VAL A 123 -6.26 -7.12 -15.68
CA VAL A 123 -6.23 -6.71 -14.27
C VAL A 123 -5.75 -5.27 -14.12
N PHE A 124 -4.77 -4.83 -14.94
CA PHE A 124 -4.24 -3.46 -14.86
C PHE A 124 -5.29 -2.41 -15.21
N TYR A 125 -6.25 -2.76 -16.06
CA TYR A 125 -7.31 -1.87 -16.55
C TYR A 125 -8.60 -1.93 -15.73
N ASP A 126 -8.75 -2.93 -14.87
CA ASP A 126 -9.89 -3.03 -13.96
C ASP A 126 -9.77 -1.98 -12.83
N SER A 127 -10.56 -0.92 -12.95
CA SER A 127 -10.53 0.17 -11.98
C SER A 127 -10.97 -0.24 -10.57
N ARG A 128 -11.66 -1.37 -10.38
CA ARG A 128 -12.00 -1.91 -9.05
C ARG A 128 -10.77 -2.54 -8.38
N ARG A 129 -9.81 -2.98 -9.17
CA ARG A 129 -8.61 -3.66 -8.71
C ARG A 129 -7.37 -2.77 -8.71
N ARG A 130 -7.19 -1.98 -9.76
CA ARG A 130 -5.97 -1.22 -10.03
C ARG A 130 -6.28 0.27 -10.24
N SER A 131 -6.90 0.88 -9.23
CA SER A 131 -7.07 2.33 -9.17
C SER A 131 -6.86 2.84 -7.75
N PHE A 132 -6.52 4.12 -7.64
CA PHE A 132 -6.28 4.74 -6.34
C PHE A 132 -6.45 6.26 -6.44
N TYR A 133 -6.59 6.91 -5.30
CA TYR A 133 -6.47 8.36 -5.20
C TYR A 133 -5.01 8.72 -4.88
N ALA A 134 -4.44 9.71 -5.59
CA ALA A 134 -3.05 10.12 -5.38
C ALA A 134 -2.76 10.55 -3.94
N ASN A 135 -3.74 11.14 -3.25
CA ASN A 135 -3.70 11.53 -1.85
C ASN A 135 -4.12 10.42 -0.86
N ALA A 136 -4.44 9.21 -1.35
CA ALA A 136 -4.80 8.05 -0.53
C ALA A 136 -4.34 6.75 -1.20
N PRO A 137 -3.01 6.55 -1.38
CA PRO A 137 -2.46 5.37 -2.05
C PRO A 137 -2.59 4.09 -1.21
N LEU A 138 -2.73 4.19 0.11
CA LEU A 138 -3.03 3.08 0.98
C LEU A 138 -4.55 2.94 1.13
N GLN A 139 -5.07 1.80 0.72
CA GLN A 139 -6.49 1.47 0.79
C GLN A 139 -6.70 0.30 1.72
N VAL A 140 -7.68 0.41 2.60
CA VAL A 140 -8.10 -0.66 3.50
C VAL A 140 -9.60 -0.85 3.42
N SER A 141 -10.05 -2.09 3.37
CA SER A 141 -11.47 -2.44 3.27
C SER A 141 -11.69 -3.84 3.82
N ILE A 142 -12.97 -4.21 4.01
CA ILE A 142 -13.34 -5.59 4.27
C ILE A 142 -13.69 -6.24 2.93
N SER A 143 -13.08 -7.38 2.62
CA SER A 143 -13.34 -8.14 1.39
C SER A 143 -14.67 -8.92 1.47
N ASP A 144 -15.11 -9.47 0.33
CA ASP A 144 -16.31 -10.34 0.28
C ASP A 144 -16.13 -11.63 1.10
N GLU A 145 -14.88 -12.04 1.35
CA GLU A 145 -14.52 -13.16 2.24
C GLU A 145 -14.36 -12.73 3.70
N HIS A 146 -14.85 -11.54 4.07
CA HIS A 146 -14.83 -11.00 5.43
C HIS A 146 -13.41 -10.82 6.03
N GLN A 147 -12.42 -10.59 5.16
CA GLN A 147 -11.03 -10.36 5.53
C GLN A 147 -10.65 -8.88 5.41
N LEU A 148 -9.65 -8.45 6.15
CA LEU A 148 -9.06 -7.12 5.98
C LEU A 148 -8.22 -7.11 4.70
N LEU A 149 -8.71 -6.46 3.65
CA LEU A 149 -7.99 -6.26 2.41
C LEU A 149 -7.16 -4.97 2.49
N VAL A 150 -5.87 -5.10 2.24
CA VAL A 150 -4.92 -3.98 2.21
C VAL A 150 -4.32 -3.89 0.82
N LYS A 151 -4.43 -2.70 0.19
CA LYS A 151 -3.78 -2.38 -1.09
C LYS A 151 -2.94 -1.13 -0.92
N PHE A 152 -1.70 -1.18 -1.39
CA PHE A 152 -0.79 -0.04 -1.28
C PHE A 152 -0.16 0.32 -2.62
N PHE A 153 -0.63 1.39 -3.22
CA PHE A 153 -0.16 1.92 -4.51
C PHE A 153 1.03 2.87 -4.28
N SER A 154 2.17 2.29 -3.98
CA SER A 154 3.41 3.04 -3.76
C SER A 154 4.64 2.17 -4.02
N PRO A 155 5.71 2.70 -4.64
CA PRO A 155 6.98 2.01 -4.72
C PRO A 155 7.80 2.10 -3.42
N VAL A 156 7.36 2.91 -2.46
CA VAL A 156 8.01 3.08 -1.15
C VAL A 156 7.19 2.34 -0.11
N GLY A 157 7.82 1.43 0.63
CA GLY A 157 7.17 0.78 1.77
C GLY A 157 7.05 1.72 2.96
N ILE A 158 6.10 1.45 3.86
CA ILE A 158 5.82 2.25 5.06
C ILE A 158 5.84 1.38 6.31
N GLN A 159 6.06 2.01 7.46
CA GLN A 159 6.22 1.32 8.74
C GLN A 159 5.22 1.81 9.79
N ASP A 160 4.99 0.98 10.80
CA ASP A 160 4.15 1.28 11.96
C ASP A 160 2.77 1.82 11.56
N VAL A 161 2.01 0.98 10.85
CA VAL A 161 0.70 1.34 10.33
C VAL A 161 -0.39 0.69 11.17
N LYS A 162 -1.26 1.49 11.75
CA LYS A 162 -2.41 1.04 12.55
C LYS A 162 -3.70 1.26 11.78
N ILE A 163 -4.50 0.23 11.71
CA ILE A 163 -5.86 0.31 11.18
C ILE A 163 -6.81 0.42 12.37
N MET A 164 -7.33 1.61 12.55
CA MET A 164 -8.32 1.89 13.56
C MET A 164 -9.71 1.55 13.03
N CYS A 165 -10.52 0.92 13.84
CA CYS A 165 -11.86 0.49 13.51
C CYS A 165 -12.88 1.04 14.51
N ARG A 166 -14.05 1.35 14.01
CA ARG A 166 -15.25 1.56 14.81
C ARG A 166 -16.36 0.69 14.21
N PHE A 167 -16.91 -0.20 15.01
CA PHE A 167 -18.13 -0.93 14.62
C PHE A 167 -19.34 -0.03 14.77
N ASN A 168 -20.06 0.24 13.68
CA ASN A 168 -21.16 1.20 13.64
C ASN A 168 -22.30 0.82 14.62
N LYS A 169 -22.46 -0.46 14.93
CA LYS A 169 -23.49 -0.97 15.85
C LYS A 169 -23.07 -1.04 17.33
N PHE A 170 -21.76 -1.12 17.62
CA PHE A 170 -21.31 -1.49 18.98
C PHE A 170 -20.52 -0.39 19.70
N SER A 171 -19.94 0.54 18.99
CA SER A 171 -19.09 1.57 19.62
C SER A 171 -19.11 2.88 18.84
N MET A 172 -19.07 3.98 19.59
CA MET A 172 -18.80 5.31 19.02
C MET A 172 -17.32 5.63 19.00
N GLU A 173 -16.48 4.82 19.64
CA GLU A 173 -15.05 5.04 19.76
C GLU A 173 -14.27 4.09 18.84
N PHE A 174 -13.14 4.56 18.36
CA PHE A 174 -12.19 3.76 17.60
C PHE A 174 -11.33 2.89 18.52
N PHE A 175 -10.96 1.72 18.03
CA PHE A 175 -9.97 0.82 18.61
C PHE A 175 -9.04 0.32 17.51
N GLU A 176 -7.89 -0.20 17.87
CA GLU A 176 -6.95 -0.81 16.94
C GLU A 176 -7.48 -2.17 16.47
N LEU A 177 -7.81 -2.29 15.19
CA LEU A 177 -8.24 -3.56 14.58
C LEU A 177 -7.04 -4.36 14.07
N ALA A 178 -6.06 -3.65 13.50
CA ALA A 178 -4.85 -4.27 12.99
C ALA A 178 -3.66 -3.31 13.13
N HIS A 179 -2.48 -3.89 13.34
CA HIS A 179 -1.21 -3.19 13.36
C HIS A 179 -0.22 -3.91 12.47
N PHE A 180 0.36 -3.18 11.52
CA PHE A 180 1.37 -3.67 10.59
C PHE A 180 2.71 -3.04 10.94
N GLU A 181 3.72 -3.83 11.30
CA GLU A 181 5.09 -3.33 11.46
C GLU A 181 5.62 -2.74 10.16
N GLN A 182 5.20 -3.33 9.02
CA GLN A 182 5.56 -2.84 7.69
C GLN A 182 4.47 -3.19 6.69
N ILE A 183 4.16 -2.24 5.79
CA ILE A 183 3.43 -2.48 4.54
C ILE A 183 4.42 -2.32 3.39
N TYR A 184 4.49 -3.35 2.55
CA TYR A 184 5.46 -3.41 1.46
C TYR A 184 4.99 -2.64 0.23
N PRO A 185 5.94 -2.21 -0.64
CA PRO A 185 5.62 -1.57 -1.90
C PRO A 185 4.69 -2.43 -2.76
N PHE A 186 3.71 -1.79 -3.40
CA PHE A 186 2.74 -2.44 -4.29
C PHE A 186 2.07 -3.69 -3.69
N MET A 187 1.84 -3.67 -2.38
CA MET A 187 1.21 -4.77 -1.68
C MET A 187 -0.29 -4.84 -1.97
N GLU A 188 -0.78 -6.02 -2.29
CA GLU A 188 -2.19 -6.39 -2.20
C GLU A 188 -2.28 -7.69 -1.40
N ALA A 189 -2.91 -7.64 -0.22
CA ALA A 189 -3.01 -8.79 0.66
C ALA A 189 -4.29 -8.77 1.47
N SER A 190 -4.84 -9.95 1.74
CA SER A 190 -5.99 -10.16 2.61
C SER A 190 -5.54 -10.83 3.91
N PHE A 191 -6.05 -10.32 5.02
CA PHE A 191 -5.71 -10.79 6.35
C PHE A 191 -6.99 -11.22 7.09
N PRO A 192 -7.06 -12.48 7.55
CA PRO A 192 -8.18 -12.93 8.33
C PRO A 192 -8.26 -12.17 9.66
N LEU A 193 -9.44 -11.77 10.04
CA LEU A 193 -9.69 -11.01 11.26
C LEU A 193 -10.22 -11.93 12.36
N PRO A 194 -9.56 -12.00 13.53
CA PRO A 194 -9.99 -12.88 14.63
C PRO A 194 -11.42 -12.63 15.12
N VAL A 195 -11.94 -11.41 14.95
CA VAL A 195 -13.30 -11.04 15.34
C VAL A 195 -14.37 -11.66 14.44
N VAL A 196 -14.02 -12.16 13.27
CA VAL A 196 -14.98 -12.84 12.37
C VAL A 196 -15.46 -14.14 12.99
N ASP A 197 -14.55 -14.93 13.56
CA ASP A 197 -14.82 -16.28 14.04
C ASP A 197 -15.18 -16.35 15.54
N SER A 198 -14.80 -15.34 16.32
CA SER A 198 -15.00 -15.38 17.76
C SER A 198 -15.15 -13.98 18.36
N GLU A 199 -15.82 -13.95 19.54
CA GLU A 199 -15.89 -12.75 20.37
C GLU A 199 -14.48 -12.26 20.74
N ARG A 200 -14.27 -10.94 20.67
CA ARG A 200 -12.99 -10.31 20.99
C ARG A 200 -13.18 -9.09 21.88
N THR A 201 -12.18 -8.88 22.75
CA THR A 201 -12.12 -7.67 23.58
C THR A 201 -11.09 -6.72 23.00
N PHE A 202 -11.51 -5.50 22.72
CA PHE A 202 -10.64 -4.43 22.23
C PHE A 202 -10.50 -3.32 23.26
N THR A 203 -9.38 -2.61 23.20
CA THR A 203 -9.18 -1.39 23.99
C THR A 203 -9.39 -0.18 23.08
N THR A 204 -10.35 0.67 23.43
CA THR A 204 -10.66 1.88 22.68
C THR A 204 -9.56 2.94 22.83
N SER A 205 -9.60 3.96 21.99
CA SER A 205 -8.66 5.11 22.08
C SER A 205 -8.72 5.87 23.40
N SER A 206 -9.81 5.74 24.16
CA SER A 206 -9.93 6.31 25.52
C SER A 206 -9.44 5.34 26.63
N GLY A 207 -8.96 4.14 26.26
CA GLY A 207 -8.52 3.12 27.22
C GLY A 207 -9.66 2.23 27.77
N ARG A 208 -10.90 2.43 27.31
CA ARG A 208 -12.06 1.60 27.73
C ARG A 208 -12.03 0.27 26.97
N LYS A 209 -12.29 -0.82 27.68
CA LYS A 209 -12.46 -2.15 27.06
C LYS A 209 -13.89 -2.32 26.52
N ILE A 210 -14.00 -2.80 25.31
CA ILE A 210 -15.25 -3.18 24.66
C ILE A 210 -15.18 -4.64 24.23
N VAL A 211 -16.29 -5.35 24.38
CA VAL A 211 -16.45 -6.74 23.91
C VAL A 211 -17.26 -6.69 22.62
N VAL A 212 -16.69 -7.22 21.55
CA VAL A 212 -17.33 -7.33 20.23
C VAL A 212 -17.65 -8.80 19.99
N PRO A 213 -18.92 -9.19 19.82
CA PRO A 213 -19.28 -10.56 19.50
C PRO A 213 -18.72 -10.96 18.13
N ALA A 214 -18.66 -12.27 17.85
CA ALA A 214 -18.24 -12.77 16.54
C ALA A 214 -19.04 -12.12 15.40
N GLN A 215 -18.33 -11.76 14.31
CA GLN A 215 -18.88 -11.07 13.15
C GLN A 215 -18.69 -11.89 11.85
N PRO A 216 -19.36 -13.04 11.69
CA PRO A 216 -19.14 -13.95 10.56
C PRO A 216 -19.54 -13.37 9.20
N GLY A 217 -20.33 -12.30 9.18
CA GLY A 217 -20.73 -11.59 7.97
C GLY A 217 -20.16 -10.17 7.88
N LEU A 218 -19.01 -9.94 8.48
CA LEU A 218 -18.37 -8.60 8.52
C LEU A 218 -18.20 -8.02 7.12
N SER A 219 -18.66 -6.77 6.95
CA SER A 219 -18.58 -6.03 5.68
C SER A 219 -18.14 -4.58 5.91
N ASN A 220 -17.89 -3.85 4.81
CA ASN A 220 -17.56 -2.42 4.88
C ASN A 220 -18.68 -1.57 5.50
N ASP A 221 -19.94 -1.99 5.38
CA ASP A 221 -21.10 -1.24 5.92
C ASP A 221 -21.18 -1.34 7.47
N ASP A 222 -20.56 -2.35 8.05
CA ASP A 222 -20.57 -2.57 9.50
C ASP A 222 -19.52 -1.76 10.24
N VAL A 223 -18.49 -1.25 9.53
CA VAL A 223 -17.32 -0.63 10.14
C VAL A 223 -16.97 0.72 9.50
N THR A 224 -16.31 1.55 10.29
CA THR A 224 -15.56 2.70 9.80
C THR A 224 -14.08 2.42 10.04
N LEU A 225 -13.27 2.37 8.99
CA LEU A 225 -11.83 2.14 9.06
C LEU A 225 -11.07 3.46 8.88
N VAL A 226 -10.03 3.66 9.69
CA VAL A 226 -9.14 4.83 9.60
C VAL A 226 -7.70 4.37 9.73
N ILE A 227 -6.85 4.85 8.83
CA ILE A 227 -5.42 4.58 8.85
C ILE A 227 -4.73 5.59 9.77
N ARG A 228 -3.83 5.12 10.63
CA ARG A 228 -2.93 5.96 11.45
C ARG A 228 -1.49 5.49 11.30
N THR A 229 -0.62 6.42 10.98
CA THR A 229 0.83 6.20 10.92
C THR A 229 1.56 7.53 11.03
N GLU A 230 2.78 7.49 11.57
CA GLU A 230 3.70 8.63 11.57
C GLU A 230 4.80 8.46 10.49
N ASP A 231 4.63 7.51 9.58
CA ASP A 231 5.60 7.27 8.51
C ASP A 231 5.83 8.52 7.65
N PRO A 232 7.09 8.92 7.40
CA PRO A 232 7.42 10.14 6.67
C PRO A 232 6.86 10.21 5.24
N PHE A 233 6.74 9.06 4.55
CA PHE A 233 6.11 9.03 3.23
C PHE A 233 4.63 9.39 3.33
N MET A 234 3.89 8.81 4.27
CA MET A 234 2.47 9.11 4.44
C MET A 234 2.24 10.55 4.88
N LYS A 235 3.14 11.13 5.68
CA LYS A 235 3.08 12.57 6.05
C LYS A 235 3.27 13.50 4.84
N LYS A 236 4.04 13.09 3.83
CA LYS A 236 4.08 13.82 2.54
C LYS A 236 2.76 13.66 1.77
N ILE A 237 2.21 12.44 1.72
CA ILE A 237 0.94 12.18 1.04
C ILE A 237 -0.22 12.99 1.64
N GLU A 238 -0.27 13.17 2.95
CA GLU A 238 -1.28 14.00 3.63
C GLU A 238 -1.29 15.48 3.19
N GLN A 239 -0.18 15.97 2.59
CA GLN A 239 -0.08 17.32 2.07
C GLN A 239 -0.71 17.49 0.67
N ILE A 240 -1.07 16.40 0.00
CA ILE A 240 -1.72 16.45 -1.31
C ILE A 240 -3.16 16.90 -1.15
N ASP A 241 -3.48 18.07 -1.64
CA ASP A 241 -4.81 18.68 -1.56
C ASP A 241 -5.73 18.35 -2.74
N SER A 242 -5.19 17.71 -3.78
CA SER A 242 -5.94 17.24 -4.95
C SER A 242 -6.47 15.81 -4.75
N ARG A 243 -7.66 15.52 -5.30
CA ARG A 243 -8.28 14.19 -5.25
C ARG A 243 -8.22 13.52 -6.62
N TRP A 244 -7.03 13.38 -7.19
CA TRP A 244 -6.84 12.74 -8.47
C TRP A 244 -7.09 11.24 -8.37
N PHE A 245 -8.09 10.76 -9.11
CA PHE A 245 -8.37 9.33 -9.25
C PHE A 245 -7.55 8.76 -10.40
N ILE A 246 -6.62 7.88 -10.09
CA ILE A 246 -5.65 7.32 -11.03
C ILE A 246 -6.11 5.94 -11.49
N ARG A 247 -6.09 5.74 -12.81
CA ARG A 247 -6.41 4.48 -13.50
C ARG A 247 -5.41 4.23 -14.61
N PHE A 248 -5.45 3.05 -15.20
CA PHE A 248 -4.61 2.68 -16.34
C PHE A 248 -5.44 2.43 -17.58
N SER A 249 -4.95 2.89 -18.73
CA SER A 249 -5.64 2.82 -20.00
C SER A 249 -5.51 1.45 -20.65
N SER A 250 -6.61 0.91 -21.17
CA SER A 250 -6.62 -0.27 -22.04
C SER A 250 -6.35 0.03 -23.50
N TYR A 251 -6.14 1.30 -23.87
CA TYR A 251 -5.93 1.70 -25.26
C TYR A 251 -4.67 1.08 -25.84
N SER A 252 -4.78 0.53 -27.04
CA SER A 252 -3.69 0.01 -27.83
C SER A 252 -4.00 0.05 -29.32
N ALA A 253 -3.00 -0.07 -30.18
CA ALA A 253 -3.20 -0.18 -31.61
C ALA A 253 -4.09 -1.38 -31.98
N ASP A 254 -4.02 -2.46 -31.19
CA ASP A 254 -4.79 -3.70 -31.41
C ASP A 254 -6.30 -3.49 -31.24
N ASN A 255 -6.71 -2.46 -30.50
CA ASN A 255 -8.11 -2.10 -30.26
C ASN A 255 -8.52 -0.77 -30.92
N GLY A 256 -7.80 -0.34 -31.97
CA GLY A 256 -8.17 0.79 -32.82
C GLY A 256 -7.59 2.14 -32.42
N HIS A 257 -6.67 2.17 -31.45
CA HIS A 257 -6.01 3.40 -30.99
C HIS A 257 -4.56 3.49 -31.53
N ALA A 258 -4.36 4.02 -32.71
CA ALA A 258 -3.16 3.87 -33.54
C ALA A 258 -1.81 4.12 -32.86
N TYR A 259 -1.67 5.10 -32.02
CA TYR A 259 -0.39 5.42 -31.33
C TYR A 259 -0.27 4.76 -29.95
N TRP A 260 -1.34 4.17 -29.45
CA TRP A 260 -1.35 3.61 -28.10
C TRP A 260 -0.72 2.22 -28.04
N ARG A 261 -0.15 1.92 -26.89
CA ARG A 261 0.45 0.63 -26.55
C ARG A 261 -0.09 0.17 -25.20
N HIS A 262 -0.14 -1.12 -25.00
CA HIS A 262 -0.51 -1.66 -23.71
C HIS A 262 0.47 -1.23 -22.62
N MET A 263 -0.09 -0.90 -21.47
CA MET A 263 0.71 -0.76 -20.26
C MET A 263 1.30 -2.12 -19.86
N ASN A 264 2.50 -2.10 -19.32
CA ASN A 264 3.13 -3.27 -18.69
C ASN A 264 3.35 -3.01 -17.20
N PRO A 265 3.70 -4.04 -16.40
CA PRO A 265 3.90 -3.91 -14.96
C PRO A 265 4.84 -2.76 -14.57
N LEU A 266 5.97 -2.66 -15.25
CA LEU A 266 6.97 -1.61 -14.96
C LEU A 266 6.41 -0.20 -15.22
N LEU A 267 5.73 -0.02 -16.34
CA LEU A 267 5.09 1.27 -16.67
C LEU A 267 3.98 1.62 -15.68
N CYS A 268 3.18 0.65 -15.23
CA CYS A 268 2.19 0.88 -14.20
C CYS A 268 2.82 1.37 -12.90
N ARG A 269 3.90 0.74 -12.45
CA ARG A 269 4.62 1.12 -11.23
C ARG A 269 5.25 2.51 -11.33
N HIS A 270 5.88 2.83 -12.47
CA HIS A 270 6.36 4.18 -12.74
C HIS A 270 5.21 5.20 -12.82
N GLY A 271 4.08 4.81 -13.41
CA GLY A 271 2.88 5.64 -13.47
C GLY A 271 2.31 6.00 -12.10
N VAL A 272 2.33 5.06 -11.15
CA VAL A 272 1.96 5.34 -9.76
C VAL A 272 2.87 6.41 -9.16
N ALA A 273 4.20 6.22 -9.25
CA ALA A 273 5.18 7.18 -8.73
C ALA A 273 5.02 8.56 -9.37
N LEU A 274 4.83 8.60 -10.70
CA LEU A 274 4.60 9.81 -11.47
C LEU A 274 3.38 10.58 -10.96
N ALA A 275 2.23 9.90 -10.86
CA ALA A 275 0.98 10.53 -10.47
C ALA A 275 1.03 11.09 -9.04
N VAL A 276 1.63 10.36 -8.10
CA VAL A 276 1.82 10.80 -6.71
C VAL A 276 2.76 12.02 -6.66
N ASN A 277 3.90 11.97 -7.34
CA ASN A 277 4.85 13.08 -7.38
C ASN A 277 4.26 14.35 -8.02
N MET A 278 3.51 14.21 -9.13
CA MET A 278 2.83 15.33 -9.77
C MET A 278 1.78 15.95 -8.84
N ALA A 279 0.92 15.13 -8.23
CA ALA A 279 -0.10 15.62 -7.30
C ALA A 279 0.53 16.34 -6.11
N PHE A 280 1.63 15.80 -5.57
CA PHE A 280 2.37 16.43 -4.47
C PHE A 280 2.98 17.77 -4.89
N MET A 281 3.68 17.80 -6.04
CA MET A 281 4.27 19.03 -6.56
C MET A 281 3.20 20.13 -6.73
N PHE A 282 2.08 19.83 -7.36
CA PHE A 282 1.01 20.81 -7.60
C PHE A 282 0.32 21.29 -6.31
N SER A 283 0.44 20.55 -5.23
CA SER A 283 -0.05 20.93 -3.89
C SER A 283 0.99 21.70 -3.07
N SER A 284 2.25 21.77 -3.54
CA SER A 284 3.36 22.36 -2.78
C SER A 284 3.39 23.88 -2.82
N GLU A 285 3.99 24.46 -1.78
CA GLU A 285 4.26 25.89 -1.70
C GLU A 285 5.28 26.32 -2.77
N GLU A 286 6.30 25.47 -3.04
CA GLU A 286 7.31 25.70 -4.07
C GLU A 286 6.68 25.93 -5.44
N PHE A 287 5.73 25.08 -5.83
CA PHE A 287 5.01 25.23 -7.08
C PHE A 287 4.21 26.54 -7.10
N ASN A 288 3.49 26.85 -6.02
CA ASN A 288 2.69 28.06 -5.92
C ASN A 288 3.54 29.32 -6.01
N MET A 289 4.69 29.37 -5.34
CA MET A 289 5.62 30.50 -5.41
C MET A 289 6.20 30.67 -6.82
N GLU A 290 6.64 29.58 -7.43
CA GLU A 290 7.21 29.66 -8.79
C GLU A 290 6.15 30.07 -9.81
N MET A 291 4.94 29.50 -9.72
CA MET A 291 3.82 29.82 -10.61
C MET A 291 3.44 31.30 -10.57
N ASN A 292 3.54 31.97 -9.40
CA ASN A 292 3.25 33.40 -9.30
C ASN A 292 4.17 34.26 -10.18
N LYS A 293 5.39 33.82 -10.46
CA LYS A 293 6.32 34.54 -11.37
C LYS A 293 5.86 34.51 -12.84
N TYR A 294 4.91 33.63 -13.16
CA TYR A 294 4.36 33.47 -14.52
C TYR A 294 3.01 34.18 -14.69
N GLU A 295 2.64 35.06 -13.76
CA GLU A 295 1.43 35.88 -13.89
C GLU A 295 1.49 36.71 -15.18
N GLY A 296 0.43 36.66 -15.98
CA GLY A 296 0.34 37.28 -17.29
C GLY A 296 1.12 36.61 -18.43
N LEU A 297 2.03 35.67 -18.11
CA LEU A 297 2.81 34.92 -19.10
C LEU A 297 2.09 33.64 -19.55
N LEU A 298 1.34 32.97 -18.64
CA LEU A 298 0.50 31.85 -19.01
C LEU A 298 -0.74 32.34 -19.72
N LYS A 299 -0.97 31.83 -20.95
CA LYS A 299 -2.06 32.26 -21.83
C LYS A 299 -2.94 31.08 -22.24
N ASP A 300 -4.23 31.33 -22.33
CA ASP A 300 -5.22 30.38 -22.78
C ASP A 300 -5.18 30.12 -24.31
N ASN A 301 -6.14 29.37 -24.83
CA ASN A 301 -6.25 29.04 -26.26
C ASN A 301 -6.54 30.27 -27.13
N GLY A 302 -7.05 31.35 -26.56
CA GLY A 302 -7.34 32.62 -27.23
C GLY A 302 -6.21 33.67 -27.07
N GLY A 303 -5.12 33.30 -26.39
CA GLY A 303 -3.99 34.21 -26.10
C GLY A 303 -4.23 35.15 -24.93
N ASN A 304 -5.31 34.98 -24.16
CA ASN A 304 -5.58 35.79 -22.97
C ASN A 304 -4.81 35.26 -21.75
N PRO A 305 -4.38 36.16 -20.85
CA PRO A 305 -3.75 35.73 -19.60
C PRO A 305 -4.65 34.81 -18.78
N ILE A 306 -4.10 33.70 -18.28
CA ILE A 306 -4.80 32.77 -17.41
C ILE A 306 -4.81 33.32 -15.99
N ASN A 307 -5.98 33.31 -15.35
CA ASN A 307 -6.07 33.56 -13.92
C ASN A 307 -5.43 32.39 -13.14
N LEU A 308 -4.38 32.67 -12.38
CA LEU A 308 -3.59 31.64 -11.70
C LEU A 308 -4.38 30.93 -10.60
N ASP A 309 -5.28 31.61 -9.91
CA ASP A 309 -6.13 30.98 -8.87
C ASP A 309 -7.15 30.02 -9.48
N ALA A 310 -7.76 30.42 -10.60
CA ALA A 310 -8.64 29.53 -11.35
C ALA A 310 -7.88 28.32 -11.89
N LEU A 311 -6.63 28.48 -12.34
CA LEU A 311 -5.78 27.37 -12.77
C LEU A 311 -5.44 26.41 -11.60
N ARG A 312 -5.08 26.94 -10.43
CA ARG A 312 -4.88 26.12 -9.21
C ARG A 312 -6.11 25.31 -8.86
N GLN A 313 -7.29 25.96 -8.86
CA GLN A 313 -8.55 25.25 -8.60
C GLN A 313 -8.84 24.18 -9.65
N ARG A 314 -8.54 24.44 -10.92
CA ARG A 314 -8.71 23.46 -12.00
C ARG A 314 -7.79 22.25 -11.83
N ILE A 315 -6.56 22.46 -11.42
CA ILE A 315 -5.58 21.39 -11.11
C ILE A 315 -6.07 20.53 -9.93
N ARG A 316 -6.49 21.17 -8.83
CA ARG A 316 -7.00 20.49 -7.62
C ARG A 316 -8.26 19.67 -7.91
N ASN A 317 -9.15 20.21 -8.72
CA ASN A 317 -10.46 19.62 -9.04
C ASN A 317 -10.44 18.78 -10.32
N HIS A 318 -9.27 18.47 -10.85
CA HIS A 318 -9.11 17.68 -12.06
C HIS A 318 -9.61 16.28 -11.84
N GLY A 319 -10.54 15.68 -11.85
CA GLY A 319 -11.12 14.36 -11.54
C GLY A 319 -10.18 13.16 -11.59
N GLY A 320 -8.94 13.33 -12.09
CA GLY A 320 -7.90 12.29 -12.13
C GLY A 320 -7.39 11.98 -13.53
N LEU A 321 -6.52 10.99 -13.63
CA LEU A 321 -5.80 10.63 -14.84
C LEU A 321 -5.98 9.14 -15.18
N VAL A 322 -6.17 8.88 -16.47
CA VAL A 322 -6.10 7.55 -17.08
C VAL A 322 -4.73 7.43 -17.76
N LEU A 323 -3.78 6.82 -17.06
CA LEU A 323 -2.40 6.69 -17.50
C LEU A 323 -2.29 5.65 -18.62
N GLY A 324 -1.63 5.99 -19.70
CA GLY A 324 -1.45 5.09 -20.83
C GLY A 324 -0.08 5.26 -21.50
N CYS A 325 0.29 4.28 -22.32
CA CYS A 325 1.55 4.29 -23.04
C CYS A 325 1.30 4.58 -24.54
N VAL A 326 2.15 5.42 -25.12
CA VAL A 326 2.12 5.69 -26.57
C VAL A 326 3.48 5.42 -27.21
N ALA A 327 3.49 5.26 -28.55
CA ALA A 327 4.70 5.09 -29.33
C ALA A 327 4.57 5.85 -30.67
N GLY A 328 5.71 6.33 -31.17
CA GLY A 328 5.76 7.16 -32.39
C GLY A 328 5.46 8.65 -32.15
N VAL A 329 5.02 9.00 -30.94
CA VAL A 329 4.79 10.38 -30.46
C VAL A 329 5.32 10.48 -29.02
N GLY A 330 5.57 11.70 -28.53
CA GLY A 330 6.03 11.94 -27.16
C GLY A 330 4.93 11.72 -26.11
N GLY A 331 3.71 12.09 -26.45
CA GLY A 331 2.54 11.91 -25.60
C GLY A 331 1.23 12.16 -26.36
N LEU A 332 0.13 11.88 -25.72
CA LEU A 332 -1.24 12.20 -26.15
C LEU A 332 -2.07 12.50 -24.91
N GLY A 333 -2.43 13.76 -24.72
CA GLY A 333 -3.23 14.23 -23.58
C GLY A 333 -4.60 14.77 -24.02
N GLY A 334 -5.59 14.65 -23.12
CA GLY A 334 -6.90 15.26 -23.35
C GLY A 334 -7.96 14.77 -22.35
N GLY A 335 -8.68 15.68 -21.72
CA GLY A 335 -9.61 15.35 -20.66
C GLY A 335 -8.89 14.58 -19.54
N ASN A 336 -9.34 13.39 -19.23
CA ASN A 336 -8.67 12.54 -18.23
C ASN A 336 -7.64 11.58 -18.82
N THR A 337 -7.55 11.48 -20.16
CA THR A 337 -6.62 10.55 -20.81
C THR A 337 -5.22 11.17 -20.87
N TYR A 338 -4.25 10.44 -20.33
CA TYR A 338 -2.88 10.90 -20.16
C TYR A 338 -1.91 9.83 -20.65
N GLY A 339 -1.58 9.87 -21.94
CA GLY A 339 -0.69 8.93 -22.60
C GLY A 339 0.72 9.51 -22.74
N LEU A 340 1.73 8.75 -22.32
CA LEU A 340 3.14 9.12 -22.42
C LEU A 340 3.93 8.04 -23.15
N ALA A 341 4.93 8.44 -23.91
CA ALA A 341 5.90 7.50 -24.44
C ALA A 341 6.65 6.78 -23.31
N ASN A 342 7.09 5.54 -23.57
CA ASN A 342 7.77 4.70 -22.58
C ASN A 342 8.94 5.44 -21.89
N TYR A 343 9.77 6.14 -22.68
CA TYR A 343 10.92 6.87 -22.13
C TYR A 343 10.52 8.03 -21.19
N CYS A 344 9.29 8.56 -21.31
CA CYS A 344 8.81 9.56 -20.38
C CYS A 344 8.58 8.97 -18.98
N TYR A 345 8.02 7.77 -18.89
CA TYR A 345 7.83 7.09 -17.61
C TYR A 345 9.15 6.84 -16.89
N THR A 346 10.19 6.40 -17.61
CA THR A 346 11.48 6.08 -17.03
C THR A 346 12.42 7.28 -16.91
N GLY A 347 12.21 8.33 -17.71
CA GLY A 347 13.04 9.54 -17.75
C GLY A 347 12.51 10.73 -16.96
N VAL A 348 11.37 10.59 -16.25
CA VAL A 348 10.80 11.66 -15.42
C VAL A 348 11.54 11.89 -14.11
N TYR A 349 12.47 11.02 -13.77
CA TYR A 349 13.31 11.20 -12.60
C TYR A 349 14.43 12.19 -12.89
N PHE A 350 14.73 13.01 -11.94
CA PHE A 350 15.52 14.23 -11.96
C PHE A 350 17.05 14.02 -12.11
N ASP A 351 17.49 12.80 -12.26
CA ASP A 351 18.88 12.43 -12.53
C ASP A 351 19.28 12.56 -14.02
N ALA A 352 18.33 12.81 -14.91
CA ALA A 352 18.59 13.00 -16.32
C ALA A 352 18.76 14.50 -16.69
N THR A 353 19.64 14.75 -17.62
CA THR A 353 20.12 15.96 -18.30
C THR A 353 19.40 17.32 -18.05
N PRO A 354 20.14 18.44 -17.98
CA PRO A 354 19.60 19.79 -17.72
C PRO A 354 18.53 20.25 -18.72
N PRO A 355 17.63 21.15 -18.28
CA PRO A 355 16.46 21.60 -19.06
C PRO A 355 16.82 22.47 -20.33
N ASP A 356 18.06 22.81 -20.58
CA ASP A 356 18.49 23.86 -21.49
C ASP A 356 18.71 23.43 -22.94
N ALA A 357 18.58 22.15 -23.26
CA ALA A 357 18.74 21.69 -24.63
C ALA A 357 17.42 21.20 -25.20
N HIS A 358 16.71 21.97 -25.95
CA HIS A 358 15.49 21.73 -26.70
C HIS A 358 14.23 21.27 -25.93
N PRO A 359 13.22 22.14 -25.81
CA PRO A 359 12.00 21.93 -25.03
C PRO A 359 11.19 20.68 -25.41
N HIS A 360 11.24 20.23 -26.66
CA HIS A 360 10.39 19.12 -27.14
C HIS A 360 10.97 17.72 -26.98
N ASN A 361 12.23 17.60 -26.56
CA ASN A 361 12.91 16.29 -26.41
C ASN A 361 13.04 15.78 -24.98
N TYR A 362 12.47 16.49 -24.02
CA TYR A 362 12.61 16.09 -22.61
C TYR A 362 11.40 15.35 -22.10
N PRO A 363 11.59 14.17 -21.47
CA PRO A 363 10.51 13.41 -20.88
C PRO A 363 9.62 14.25 -19.94
N ARG A 364 10.23 15.11 -19.14
CA ARG A 364 9.53 15.97 -18.18
C ARG A 364 8.69 17.05 -18.85
N GLN A 365 9.18 17.66 -19.91
CA GLN A 365 8.41 18.67 -20.64
C GLN A 365 7.23 18.04 -21.38
N ALA A 366 7.44 16.89 -22.03
CA ALA A 366 6.35 16.12 -22.64
C ALA A 366 5.27 15.77 -21.61
N MET A 367 5.68 15.35 -20.41
CA MET A 367 4.79 15.05 -19.31
C MET A 367 3.87 16.23 -18.97
N PHE A 368 4.40 17.42 -18.79
CA PHE A 368 3.61 18.60 -18.45
C PHE A 368 2.88 19.23 -19.65
N HIS A 369 3.40 19.05 -20.87
CA HIS A 369 2.70 19.38 -22.11
C HIS A 369 1.38 18.59 -22.21
N GLU A 370 1.46 17.27 -22.05
CA GLU A 370 0.26 16.42 -22.11
C GLU A 370 -0.72 16.71 -20.96
N TYR A 371 -0.19 17.07 -19.79
CA TYR A 371 -1.05 17.50 -18.70
C TYR A 371 -1.75 18.84 -19.01
N GLY A 372 -1.09 19.75 -19.75
CA GLY A 372 -1.71 20.96 -20.31
C GLY A 372 -2.92 20.63 -21.17
N HIS A 373 -2.85 19.59 -22.00
CA HIS A 373 -3.99 19.09 -22.77
C HIS A 373 -5.07 18.49 -21.86
N CYS A 374 -4.70 17.78 -20.81
CA CYS A 374 -5.68 17.29 -19.82
C CYS A 374 -6.42 18.44 -19.12
N LEU A 375 -5.76 19.57 -18.93
CA LEU A 375 -6.38 20.79 -18.44
C LEU A 375 -7.19 21.55 -19.54
N GLY A 376 -7.33 21.00 -20.75
CA GLY A 376 -8.14 21.53 -21.85
C GLY A 376 -7.50 22.62 -22.68
N TYR A 377 -6.16 22.72 -22.63
CA TYR A 377 -5.42 23.66 -23.46
C TYR A 377 -4.96 23.01 -24.75
N SER A 378 -5.10 23.74 -25.88
CA SER A 378 -4.65 23.32 -27.19
C SER A 378 -3.23 23.84 -27.48
N HIS A 379 -2.68 23.47 -28.63
CA HIS A 379 -1.37 23.92 -29.09
C HIS A 379 -1.26 25.44 -29.33
N SER A 380 -2.37 26.18 -29.28
CA SER A 380 -2.33 27.67 -29.34
C SER A 380 -2.09 28.32 -27.98
N SER A 381 -2.08 27.52 -26.89
CA SER A 381 -1.86 27.98 -25.52
C SER A 381 -0.40 27.84 -25.09
N THR A 382 0.07 28.73 -24.22
CA THR A 382 1.39 28.59 -23.56
C THR A 382 1.42 27.47 -22.51
N MET A 383 0.28 26.81 -22.27
CA MET A 383 0.19 25.62 -21.42
C MET A 383 0.69 24.35 -22.13
N THR A 384 0.91 24.42 -23.43
CA THR A 384 1.39 23.31 -24.24
C THR A 384 2.59 23.72 -25.09
N TYR A 385 2.47 24.75 -25.95
CA TYR A 385 3.57 25.31 -26.69
C TYR A 385 3.98 26.69 -26.14
N GLY A 386 5.27 27.06 -26.34
CA GLY A 386 5.82 28.31 -25.90
C GLY A 386 6.60 28.24 -24.58
N ASP A 387 6.81 27.04 -24.06
CA ASP A 387 7.72 26.67 -22.97
C ASP A 387 7.39 27.19 -21.55
N GLN A 388 6.49 28.17 -21.39
CA GLN A 388 6.21 28.76 -20.08
C GLN A 388 5.73 27.73 -19.05
N TRP A 389 4.65 27.02 -19.36
CA TRP A 389 4.07 26.02 -18.47
C TRP A 389 4.97 24.80 -18.30
N THR A 390 5.46 24.25 -19.40
CA THR A 390 6.27 23.03 -19.40
C THR A 390 7.61 23.23 -18.69
N VAL A 391 8.26 24.41 -18.89
CA VAL A 391 9.50 24.76 -18.21
C VAL A 391 9.26 25.04 -16.74
N LEU A 392 8.23 25.81 -16.38
CA LEU A 392 7.83 26.04 -15.00
C LEU A 392 7.69 24.70 -14.24
N CYS A 393 6.83 23.83 -14.74
CA CYS A 393 6.54 22.56 -14.06
C CYS A 393 7.77 21.64 -14.03
N ALA A 394 8.52 21.51 -15.14
CA ALA A 394 9.70 20.67 -15.18
C ALA A 394 10.79 21.16 -14.23
N THR A 395 11.00 22.47 -14.13
CA THR A 395 11.99 23.07 -13.22
C THR A 395 11.64 22.77 -11.77
N VAL A 396 10.39 23.05 -11.36
CA VAL A 396 9.95 22.79 -9.98
C VAL A 396 10.05 21.29 -9.66
N PHE A 397 9.60 20.42 -10.57
CA PHE A 397 9.64 18.97 -10.38
C PHE A 397 11.08 18.46 -10.17
N VAL A 398 12.01 18.92 -11.00
CA VAL A 398 13.44 18.55 -10.91
C VAL A 398 14.07 19.07 -9.61
N ASP A 399 13.82 20.33 -9.27
CA ASP A 399 14.37 20.92 -8.06
C ASP A 399 13.86 20.24 -6.79
N MET A 400 12.57 19.97 -6.73
CA MET A 400 11.98 19.20 -5.62
C MET A 400 12.55 17.79 -5.54
N GLY A 401 12.75 17.12 -6.67
CA GLY A 401 13.33 15.79 -6.72
C GLY A 401 14.79 15.77 -6.26
N LYS A 402 15.64 16.64 -6.80
CA LYS A 402 17.06 16.76 -6.42
C LYS A 402 17.24 17.08 -4.93
N ASN A 403 16.33 17.83 -4.36
CA ASN A 403 16.33 18.19 -2.94
C ASN A 403 15.61 17.18 -2.02
N GLY A 404 15.22 16.01 -2.54
CA GLY A 404 14.55 14.95 -1.75
C GLY A 404 13.16 15.31 -1.24
N LYS A 405 12.53 16.35 -1.81
CA LYS A 405 11.22 16.85 -1.37
C LYS A 405 10.06 16.00 -1.92
N LEU A 406 10.17 15.46 -3.13
CA LEU A 406 9.13 14.61 -3.70
C LEU A 406 8.92 13.32 -2.87
N PRO A 407 7.71 12.75 -2.85
CA PRO A 407 7.46 11.47 -2.20
C PRO A 407 8.32 10.32 -2.72
N VAL A 408 8.53 10.23 -4.03
CA VAL A 408 9.35 9.22 -4.68
C VAL A 408 10.51 9.89 -5.40
N CYS A 409 11.73 9.71 -4.86
CA CYS A 409 12.92 10.45 -5.33
C CYS A 409 13.89 9.61 -6.17
N SER A 410 13.66 8.32 -6.39
CA SER A 410 14.57 7.48 -7.17
C SER A 410 13.80 6.44 -8.00
N LYS A 411 14.25 6.21 -9.23
CA LYS A 411 13.74 5.14 -10.10
C LYS A 411 14.28 3.75 -9.71
N GLU A 412 15.44 3.72 -9.07
CA GLU A 412 16.08 2.47 -8.61
C GLU A 412 15.19 1.74 -7.60
N ILE A 413 14.39 2.49 -6.83
CA ILE A 413 13.41 1.89 -5.90
C ILE A 413 12.44 0.97 -6.67
N ILE A 414 11.96 1.40 -7.85
CA ILE A 414 11.02 0.60 -8.65
C ILE A 414 11.74 -0.58 -9.31
N ALA A 415 12.96 -0.38 -9.80
CA ALA A 415 13.74 -1.41 -10.48
C ALA A 415 14.15 -2.56 -9.55
N GLN A 416 14.24 -2.32 -8.24
CA GLN A 416 14.61 -3.33 -7.23
C GLN A 416 13.42 -4.17 -6.75
N LEU A 417 12.21 -3.79 -7.11
CA LEU A 417 11.02 -4.52 -6.69
C LEU A 417 10.82 -5.78 -7.56
N PRO A 418 10.32 -6.88 -7.00
CA PRO A 418 9.96 -8.05 -7.78
C PRO A 418 8.86 -7.71 -8.81
N MET A 419 8.98 -8.28 -10.00
CA MET A 419 8.02 -8.08 -11.10
C MET A 419 7.45 -9.42 -11.58
#